data_53e7789505ff50ce902a18d0455eaf13
#
_entry.id   53e7789505ff50ce902a18d0455eaf13
#
_cell.length_a   1.000
_cell.length_b   1.000
_cell.length_c   1.000
_cell.angle_alpha   90.00
_cell.angle_beta   90.00
_cell.angle_gamma   90.00
#
_symmetry.space_group_name_H-M   'P 1'
#
loop_
_entity.id
_entity.type
_entity.pdbx_description
1 polymer ?
#
loop_
_entity_poly.entity_id
_entity_poly.type
_entity_poly.pdbx_seq_one_letter_code
_entity_poly.pdbx_strand_id
1 'polypeptide(L)'
;MKKITVIDNYDSFVYNLVRYLEENDCEVSVQRNDQIDFSKIDESDAILLSPGPGIPSEAGQLMEVISRYAESKKILGVCLGHQAIAEHFGGTISQAPKAIHGKQSVIRIDQSSQLFNSLNDNIKVGRYHSWHVDKLPDVVRSIAELKSGENMAM
;
A
#
# COMPACT_ATOMS: atom_id res chain seq x y z
N MET A 1 15.55 -15.06 -8.00
CA MET A 1 14.26 -14.43 -8.26
C MET A 1 13.60 -14.22 -6.90
N LYS A 2 13.03 -13.04 -6.63
CA LYS A 2 12.35 -12.77 -5.36
C LYS A 2 10.93 -13.32 -5.42
N LYS A 3 10.51 -13.99 -4.34
CA LYS A 3 9.14 -14.49 -4.20
C LYS A 3 8.27 -13.44 -3.51
N ILE A 4 7.21 -12.99 -4.15
CA ILE A 4 6.31 -11.97 -3.62
C ILE A 4 4.90 -12.55 -3.51
N THR A 5 4.31 -12.46 -2.33
CA THR A 5 2.88 -12.73 -2.18
C THR A 5 2.10 -11.42 -2.29
N VAL A 6 1.15 -11.38 -3.21
CA VAL A 6 0.21 -10.28 -3.39
C VAL A 6 -1.10 -10.63 -2.70
N ILE A 7 -1.53 -9.78 -1.76
CA ILE A 7 -2.85 -9.88 -1.14
C ILE A 7 -3.83 -9.08 -1.99
N ASP A 8 -4.73 -9.80 -2.64
CA ASP A 8 -5.79 -9.24 -3.48
C ASP A 8 -6.98 -8.83 -2.61
N ASN A 9 -7.19 -7.52 -2.49
CA ASN A 9 -8.33 -6.93 -1.78
C ASN A 9 -9.54 -6.70 -2.71
N TYR A 10 -9.73 -7.55 -3.73
CA TYR A 10 -10.84 -7.47 -4.69
C TYR A 10 -10.84 -6.17 -5.52
N ASP A 11 -9.66 -5.79 -6.00
CA ASP A 11 -9.48 -4.60 -6.83
C ASP A 11 -9.13 -4.97 -8.27
N SER A 12 -9.64 -4.20 -9.23
CA SER A 12 -9.38 -4.44 -10.66
C SER A 12 -7.93 -4.16 -11.09
N PHE A 13 -7.17 -3.41 -10.30
CA PHE A 13 -5.77 -3.07 -10.57
C PHE A 13 -4.76 -4.08 -10.05
N VAL A 14 -5.16 -5.11 -9.31
CA VAL A 14 -4.25 -6.10 -8.72
C VAL A 14 -3.32 -6.70 -9.77
N TYR A 15 -3.86 -7.12 -10.90
CA TYR A 15 -3.05 -7.75 -11.95
C TYR A 15 -2.12 -6.79 -12.70
N ASN A 16 -2.36 -5.49 -12.65
CA ASN A 16 -1.37 -4.50 -13.11
C ASN A 16 -0.15 -4.49 -12.18
N LEU A 17 -0.38 -4.57 -10.86
CA LEU A 17 0.70 -4.66 -9.89
C LEU A 17 1.47 -5.98 -10.02
N VAL A 18 0.76 -7.09 -10.22
CA VAL A 18 1.36 -8.40 -10.49
C VAL A 18 2.28 -8.32 -11.70
N ARG A 19 1.79 -7.77 -12.79
CA ARG A 19 2.58 -7.59 -14.02
C ARG A 19 3.85 -6.77 -13.77
N TYR A 20 3.78 -5.66 -13.03
CA TYR A 20 4.97 -4.87 -12.72
C TYR A 20 5.99 -5.65 -11.89
N LEU A 21 5.55 -6.52 -10.98
CA LEU A 21 6.44 -7.38 -10.22
C LEU A 21 7.11 -8.42 -11.14
N GLU A 22 6.35 -9.06 -12.02
CA GLU A 22 6.86 -10.05 -12.98
C GLU A 22 7.84 -9.42 -13.97
N GLU A 23 7.57 -8.20 -14.47
CA GLU A 23 8.49 -7.43 -15.32
C GLU A 23 9.80 -7.05 -14.61
N ASN A 24 9.83 -7.12 -13.27
CA ASN A 24 11.02 -6.93 -12.43
C ASN A 24 11.58 -8.26 -11.88
N ASP A 25 11.41 -9.35 -12.61
CA ASP A 25 11.96 -10.66 -12.29
C ASP A 25 11.54 -11.21 -10.91
N CYS A 26 10.32 -10.92 -10.47
CA CYS A 26 9.74 -11.52 -9.29
C CYS A 26 8.87 -12.73 -9.63
N GLU A 27 8.92 -13.76 -8.79
CA GLU A 27 7.94 -14.84 -8.76
C GLU A 27 6.76 -14.41 -7.89
N VAL A 28 5.56 -14.35 -8.48
CA VAL A 28 4.38 -13.78 -7.81
C VAL A 28 3.34 -14.85 -7.52
N SER A 29 2.87 -14.90 -6.28
CA SER A 29 1.67 -15.64 -5.90
C SER A 29 0.57 -14.67 -5.44
N VAL A 30 -0.65 -14.85 -5.90
CA VAL A 30 -1.79 -14.00 -5.56
C VAL A 30 -2.73 -14.77 -4.64
N GLN A 31 -3.13 -14.16 -3.54
CA GLN A 31 -4.11 -14.71 -2.61
C GLN A 31 -5.18 -13.67 -2.29
N ARG A 32 -6.44 -14.06 -2.33
CA ARG A 32 -7.54 -13.20 -1.92
C ARG A 32 -7.54 -12.99 -0.41
N ASN A 33 -7.88 -11.79 0.04
CA ASN A 33 -7.80 -11.40 1.45
C ASN A 33 -8.70 -12.22 2.39
N ASP A 34 -9.68 -12.92 1.86
CA ASP A 34 -10.59 -13.81 2.59
C ASP A 34 -10.24 -15.30 2.46
N GLN A 35 -9.17 -15.64 1.74
CA GLN A 35 -8.71 -17.01 1.48
C GLN A 35 -7.18 -17.12 1.61
N ILE A 36 -6.66 -16.67 2.74
CA ILE A 36 -5.22 -16.62 2.98
C ILE A 36 -4.68 -17.99 3.40
N ASP A 37 -3.70 -18.46 2.66
CA ASP A 37 -2.81 -19.55 3.06
C ASP A 37 -1.51 -18.97 3.61
N PHE A 38 -1.41 -18.88 4.93
CA PHE A 38 -0.26 -18.31 5.59
C PHE A 38 1.04 -19.06 5.30
N SER A 39 0.98 -20.38 5.05
CA SER A 39 2.17 -21.15 4.71
C SER A 39 2.85 -20.66 3.43
N LYS A 40 2.08 -20.24 2.45
CA LYS A 40 2.61 -19.63 1.21
C LYS A 40 3.24 -18.26 1.47
N ILE A 41 2.66 -17.49 2.39
CA ILE A 41 3.26 -16.22 2.79
C ILE A 41 4.58 -16.47 3.53
N ASP A 42 4.64 -17.48 4.38
CA ASP A 42 5.87 -17.85 5.10
C ASP A 42 7.04 -18.11 4.14
N GLU A 43 6.79 -18.70 2.96
CA GLU A 43 7.77 -18.98 1.91
C GLU A 43 8.18 -17.77 1.07
N SER A 44 7.45 -16.64 1.14
CA SER A 44 7.73 -15.44 0.34
C SER A 44 8.79 -14.54 0.97
N ASP A 45 9.52 -13.79 0.14
CA ASP A 45 10.50 -12.79 0.58
C ASP A 45 9.84 -11.47 1.02
N ALA A 46 8.70 -11.13 0.43
CA ALA A 46 7.98 -9.89 0.71
C ALA A 46 6.49 -10.02 0.38
N ILE A 47 5.71 -9.05 0.82
CA ILE A 47 4.26 -8.98 0.65
C ILE A 47 3.89 -7.67 -0.02
N LEU A 48 2.98 -7.72 -1.01
CA LEU A 48 2.32 -6.55 -1.56
C LEU A 48 0.83 -6.59 -1.18
N LEU A 49 0.36 -5.53 -0.56
CA LEU A 49 -1.05 -5.34 -0.21
C LEU A 49 -1.71 -4.44 -1.25
N SER A 50 -2.67 -4.97 -1.97
CA SER A 50 -3.30 -4.27 -3.09
C SER A 50 -4.24 -3.14 -2.65
N PRO A 51 -4.62 -2.25 -3.58
CA PRO A 51 -5.84 -1.46 -3.44
C PRO A 51 -7.05 -2.36 -3.18
N GLY A 52 -8.13 -1.76 -2.73
CA GLY A 52 -9.40 -2.46 -2.53
C GLY A 52 -10.52 -1.51 -2.10
N PRO A 53 -11.77 -1.97 -2.12
CA PRO A 53 -12.91 -1.21 -1.65
C PRO A 53 -12.97 -1.14 -0.12
N GLY A 54 -13.75 -0.19 0.39
CA GLY A 54 -14.06 -0.06 1.81
C GLY A 54 -12.89 0.43 2.65
N ILE A 55 -12.78 -0.09 3.85
CA ILE A 55 -11.77 0.25 4.85
C ILE A 55 -11.00 -1.00 5.28
N PRO A 56 -9.79 -0.86 5.87
CA PRO A 56 -8.95 -2.01 6.22
C PRO A 56 -9.61 -3.05 7.12
N SER A 57 -10.42 -2.62 8.09
CA SER A 57 -11.10 -3.52 9.03
C SER A 57 -12.18 -4.41 8.39
N GLU A 58 -12.64 -4.06 7.19
CA GLU A 58 -13.64 -4.83 6.41
C GLU A 58 -12.99 -5.69 5.32
N ALA A 59 -11.67 -5.66 5.19
CA ALA A 59 -10.93 -6.31 4.11
C ALA A 59 -10.44 -7.72 4.49
N GLY A 60 -11.35 -8.58 4.94
CA GLY A 60 -11.06 -9.98 5.25
C GLY A 60 -9.92 -10.13 6.28
N GLN A 61 -8.87 -10.86 5.91
CA GLN A 61 -7.70 -11.13 6.77
C GLN A 61 -6.54 -10.14 6.55
N LEU A 62 -6.79 -9.00 5.88
CA LEU A 62 -5.74 -8.01 5.57
C LEU A 62 -4.98 -7.55 6.83
N MET A 63 -5.71 -7.19 7.88
CA MET A 63 -5.10 -6.73 9.14
C MET A 63 -4.36 -7.85 9.86
N GLU A 64 -4.83 -9.09 9.76
CA GLU A 64 -4.15 -10.27 10.31
C GLU A 64 -2.80 -10.51 9.61
N VAL A 65 -2.77 -10.40 8.27
CA VAL A 65 -1.52 -10.51 7.50
C VAL A 65 -0.50 -9.47 7.98
N ILE A 66 -0.90 -8.21 8.12
CA ILE A 66 0.02 -7.16 8.58
C ILE A 66 0.50 -7.48 10.00
N SER A 67 -0.42 -7.79 10.92
CA SER A 67 -0.09 -8.11 12.31
C SER A 67 0.92 -9.26 12.43
N ARG A 68 0.79 -10.26 11.58
CA ARG A 68 1.67 -11.44 11.61
C ARG A 68 3.05 -11.18 11.01
N TYR A 69 3.16 -10.32 9.99
CA TYR A 69 4.37 -10.22 9.19
C TYR A 69 5.08 -8.85 9.25
N ALA A 70 4.51 -7.84 9.89
CA ALA A 70 5.07 -6.48 9.90
C ALA A 70 6.52 -6.41 10.43
N GLU A 71 6.88 -7.29 11.38
CA GLU A 71 8.22 -7.31 11.96
C GLU A 71 9.20 -8.24 11.23
N SER A 72 8.70 -9.17 10.42
CA SER A 72 9.51 -10.23 9.82
C SER A 72 9.69 -10.15 8.31
N LYS A 73 8.79 -9.46 7.60
CA LYS A 73 8.82 -9.35 6.15
C LYS A 73 8.74 -7.90 5.68
N LYS A 74 9.28 -7.63 4.50
CA LYS A 74 9.05 -6.37 3.80
C LYS A 74 7.62 -6.33 3.28
N ILE A 75 6.89 -5.27 3.59
CA ILE A 75 5.51 -5.09 3.16
C ILE A 75 5.38 -3.77 2.40
N LEU A 76 4.82 -3.82 1.20
CA LEU A 76 4.43 -2.65 0.42
C LEU A 76 2.90 -2.59 0.35
N GLY A 77 2.31 -1.51 0.82
CA GLY A 77 0.87 -1.26 0.74
C GLY A 77 0.53 -0.20 -0.30
N VAL A 78 -0.46 -0.47 -1.13
CA VAL A 78 -0.99 0.48 -2.13
C VAL A 78 -2.44 0.80 -1.80
N CYS A 79 -2.79 2.08 -1.70
CA CYS A 79 -4.13 2.59 -1.39
C CYS A 79 -4.69 1.96 -0.11
N LEU A 80 -5.63 1.02 -0.19
CA LEU A 80 -6.15 0.30 0.98
C LEU A 80 -5.03 -0.37 1.79
N GLY A 81 -4.06 -0.97 1.14
CA GLY A 81 -2.89 -1.57 1.80
C GLY A 81 -2.04 -0.55 2.56
N HIS A 82 -1.84 0.66 2.00
CA HIS A 82 -1.16 1.76 2.67
C HIS A 82 -1.94 2.24 3.91
N GLN A 83 -3.26 2.38 3.79
CA GLN A 83 -4.15 2.74 4.90
C GLN A 83 -4.10 1.68 6.02
N ALA A 84 -4.12 0.41 5.65
CA ALA A 84 -4.04 -0.70 6.59
C ALA A 84 -2.73 -0.71 7.40
N ILE A 85 -1.61 -0.42 6.75
CA ILE A 85 -0.31 -0.27 7.43
C ILE A 85 -0.37 0.89 8.42
N ALA A 86 -0.91 2.06 8.01
CA ALA A 86 -1.05 3.20 8.92
C ALA A 86 -1.86 2.84 10.18
N GLU A 87 -3.03 2.22 10.01
CA GLU A 87 -3.88 1.82 11.14
C GLU A 87 -3.21 0.78 12.04
N HIS A 88 -2.49 -0.18 11.46
CA HIS A 88 -1.77 -1.20 12.23
C HIS A 88 -0.76 -0.58 13.22
N PHE A 89 -0.06 0.45 12.80
CA PHE A 89 0.91 1.15 13.65
C PHE A 89 0.32 2.28 14.50
N GLY A 90 -1.00 2.42 14.56
CA GLY A 90 -1.71 3.37 15.42
C GLY A 90 -2.04 4.71 14.78
N GLY A 91 -1.92 4.82 13.45
CA GLY A 91 -2.46 5.93 12.67
C GLY A 91 -3.98 5.87 12.54
N THR A 92 -4.55 6.89 11.93
CA THR A 92 -5.98 6.95 11.62
C THR A 92 -6.22 7.26 10.16
N ILE A 93 -7.35 6.81 9.66
CA ILE A 93 -7.86 7.16 8.33
C ILE A 93 -9.14 7.96 8.44
N SER A 94 -9.38 8.86 7.51
CA SER A 94 -10.63 9.60 7.39
C SER A 94 -11.13 9.61 5.95
N GLN A 95 -12.44 9.80 5.81
CA GLN A 95 -13.04 9.91 4.50
C GLN A 95 -12.81 11.30 3.93
N ALA A 96 -12.31 11.39 2.70
CA ALA A 96 -12.19 12.66 2.00
C ALA A 96 -13.58 13.29 1.81
N PRO A 97 -13.72 14.63 1.94
CA PRO A 97 -15.00 15.32 1.76
C PRO A 97 -15.65 15.03 0.40
N LYS A 98 -14.85 14.64 -0.57
CA LYS A 98 -15.28 14.21 -1.91
C LYS A 98 -14.37 13.10 -2.41
N ALA A 99 -14.97 12.02 -2.87
CA ALA A 99 -14.22 10.94 -3.53
C ALA A 99 -13.39 11.49 -4.70
N ILE A 100 -12.14 11.06 -4.77
CA ILE A 100 -11.20 11.49 -5.80
C ILE A 100 -11.02 10.33 -6.78
N HIS A 101 -11.45 10.55 -8.03
CA HIS A 101 -11.32 9.57 -9.11
C HIS A 101 -10.71 10.23 -10.35
N GLY A 102 -9.58 9.71 -10.80
CA GLY A 102 -8.93 10.15 -12.03
C GLY A 102 -8.35 11.55 -11.99
N LYS A 103 -8.16 12.15 -10.82
CA LYS A 103 -7.51 13.45 -10.69
C LYS A 103 -6.01 13.27 -10.59
N GLN A 104 -5.27 14.04 -11.37
CA GLN A 104 -3.84 14.19 -11.19
C GLN A 104 -3.54 15.22 -10.09
N SER A 105 -2.59 14.89 -9.25
CA SER A 105 -2.06 15.81 -8.23
C SER A 105 -0.54 15.79 -8.26
N VAL A 106 0.05 16.94 -7.97
CA VAL A 106 1.50 17.02 -7.75
C VAL A 106 1.77 16.72 -6.29
N ILE A 107 2.64 15.77 -6.04
CA ILE A 107 3.13 15.44 -4.70
C ILE A 107 4.61 15.80 -4.59
N ARG A 108 5.00 16.24 -3.41
CA ARG A 108 6.40 16.41 -3.03
C ARG A 108 6.88 15.10 -2.40
N ILE A 109 8.01 14.60 -2.85
CA ILE A 109 8.63 13.38 -2.35
C ILE A 109 9.92 13.65 -1.60
N ASP A 110 10.22 12.79 -0.64
CA ASP A 110 11.52 12.76 0.05
C ASP A 110 12.48 11.88 -0.77
N GLN A 111 13.41 12.51 -1.48
CA GLN A 111 14.40 11.82 -2.30
C GLN A 111 15.41 10.99 -1.48
N SER A 112 15.52 11.21 -0.18
CA SER A 112 16.33 10.36 0.69
C SER A 112 15.73 8.98 0.92
N SER A 113 14.45 8.80 0.59
CA SER A 113 13.78 7.49 0.63
C SER A 113 14.23 6.61 -0.52
N GLN A 114 14.60 5.37 -0.22
CA GLN A 114 14.96 4.39 -1.24
C GLN A 114 13.81 4.12 -2.24
N LEU A 115 12.56 4.30 -1.80
CA LEU A 115 11.37 4.09 -2.65
C LEU A 115 11.31 5.10 -3.81
N PHE A 116 11.83 6.31 -3.62
CA PHE A 116 11.77 7.41 -4.59
C PHE A 116 13.13 7.82 -5.14
N ASN A 117 14.13 6.98 -4.93
CA ASN A 117 15.46 7.23 -5.46
C ASN A 117 15.42 7.43 -6.99
N SER A 118 16.09 8.44 -7.48
CA SER A 118 16.16 8.83 -8.90
C SER A 118 14.89 9.47 -9.48
N LEU A 119 13.87 9.79 -8.66
CA LEU A 119 12.74 10.60 -9.10
C LEU A 119 12.96 12.09 -8.81
N ASN A 120 12.25 12.95 -9.53
CA ASN A 120 12.27 14.40 -9.25
C ASN A 120 11.56 14.71 -7.92
N ASP A 121 11.90 15.81 -7.25
CA ASP A 121 11.29 16.26 -5.98
C ASP A 121 9.77 16.37 -6.04
N ASN A 122 9.23 16.68 -7.21
CA ASN A 122 7.79 16.80 -7.45
C ASN A 122 7.40 15.89 -8.60
N ILE A 123 6.46 15.00 -8.35
CA ILE A 123 5.92 14.09 -9.36
C ILE A 123 4.40 14.23 -9.45
N LYS A 124 3.85 13.95 -10.63
CA LYS A 124 2.40 13.88 -10.84
C LYS A 124 1.93 12.46 -10.61
N VAL A 125 0.90 12.30 -9.80
CA VAL A 125 0.27 11.01 -9.53
C VAL A 125 -1.22 11.05 -9.82
N GLY A 126 -1.77 9.93 -10.27
CA GLY A 126 -3.21 9.73 -10.38
C GLY A 126 -3.79 9.35 -9.02
N ARG A 127 -4.90 9.98 -8.63
CA ARG A 127 -5.58 9.69 -7.36
C ARG A 127 -6.92 9.02 -7.63
N TYR A 128 -7.16 7.93 -6.90
CA TYR A 128 -8.36 7.09 -7.04
C TYR A 128 -8.79 6.57 -5.64
N HIS A 129 -9.04 7.48 -4.69
CA HIS A 129 -9.37 7.07 -3.33
C HIS A 129 -10.44 7.97 -2.69
N SER A 130 -11.22 7.37 -1.77
CA SER A 130 -12.21 8.07 -0.94
C SER A 130 -11.74 8.22 0.51
N TRP A 131 -10.75 7.43 0.92
CA TRP A 131 -10.15 7.46 2.23
C TRP A 131 -8.68 7.84 2.13
N HIS A 132 -8.15 8.50 3.15
CA HIS A 132 -6.74 8.87 3.26
C HIS A 132 -6.25 8.70 4.69
N VAL A 133 -4.95 8.60 4.86
CA VAL A 133 -4.33 8.63 6.19
C VAL A 133 -4.44 10.04 6.74
N ASP A 134 -5.20 10.20 7.82
CA ASP A 134 -5.46 11.47 8.47
C ASP A 134 -4.37 11.80 9.49
N LYS A 135 -4.03 10.82 10.33
CA LYS A 135 -2.94 10.93 11.28
C LYS A 135 -1.93 9.82 11.06
N LEU A 136 -0.68 10.19 10.79
CA LEU A 136 0.42 9.25 10.74
C LEU A 136 0.74 8.67 12.12
N PRO A 137 1.10 7.39 12.19
CA PRO A 137 1.64 6.81 13.43
C PRO A 137 2.98 7.46 13.80
N ASP A 138 3.27 7.58 15.10
CA ASP A 138 4.50 8.20 15.59
C ASP A 138 5.79 7.48 15.15
N VAL A 139 5.66 6.18 14.82
CA VAL A 139 6.78 5.31 14.39
C VAL A 139 7.02 5.32 12.88
N VAL A 140 6.22 6.06 12.12
CA VAL A 140 6.25 6.09 10.65
C VAL A 140 6.56 7.51 10.16
N ARG A 141 7.41 7.60 9.15
CA ARG A 141 7.77 8.87 8.52
C ARG A 141 7.00 9.07 7.22
N SER A 142 6.44 10.26 7.02
CA SER A 142 5.94 10.67 5.71
C SER A 142 7.10 10.81 4.73
N ILE A 143 6.98 10.19 3.57
CA ILE A 143 7.96 10.28 2.47
C ILE A 143 7.38 10.88 1.19
N ALA A 144 6.07 11.12 1.15
CA ALA A 144 5.44 11.92 0.10
C ALA A 144 4.16 12.59 0.61
N GLU A 145 3.94 13.84 0.17
CA GLU A 145 2.83 14.68 0.62
C GLU A 145 2.28 15.54 -0.52
N LEU A 146 0.98 15.82 -0.42
CA LEU A 146 0.37 16.92 -1.18
C LEU A 146 0.81 18.28 -0.61
N LYS A 147 0.64 19.34 -1.40
CA LYS A 147 0.85 20.72 -0.91
C LYS A 147 -0.01 21.07 0.31
N SER A 148 -1.15 20.39 0.46
CA SER A 148 -2.03 20.52 1.64
C SER A 148 -1.49 19.86 2.92
N GLY A 149 -0.42 19.07 2.82
CA GLY A 149 0.11 18.26 3.92
C GLY A 149 -0.50 16.85 4.03
N GLU A 150 -1.44 16.50 3.17
CA GLU A 150 -2.03 15.15 3.12
C GLU A 150 -0.95 14.12 2.73
N ASN A 151 -0.81 13.09 3.56
CA ASN A 151 0.15 12.02 3.30
C ASN A 151 -0.21 11.22 2.06
N MET A 152 0.78 10.97 1.21
CA MET A 152 0.64 10.19 -0.01
C MET A 152 1.55 8.95 -0.03
N ALA A 153 2.59 8.94 0.81
CA ALA A 153 3.43 7.77 1.07
C ALA A 153 4.14 7.90 2.43
N MET A 154 4.37 6.80 3.08
CA MET A 154 5.05 6.70 4.36
C MET A 154 5.97 5.47 4.39
#